data_9f70bdc44adab3777f7272b57122b96b
#
_entry.id   9f70bdc44adab3777f7272b57122b96b
#
_cell.length_a   1.000
_cell.length_b   1.000
_cell.length_c   1.000
_cell.angle_alpha   90.00
_cell.angle_beta   90.00
_cell.angle_gamma   90.00
#
_symmetry.space_group_name_H-M   'P 1'
#
loop_
_entity.id
_entity.type
_entity.pdbx_description
1 polymer ?
#
loop_
_entity_poly.entity_id
_entity_poly.type
_entity_poly.pdbx_seq_one_letter_code
_entity_poly.pdbx_strand_id
1 'polypeptide(L)'
;MKTCRPREATLPEYWISIPVSSVVAGIETPFAGAGGGVIHYSDLHTEGEPTRVITAGFPDLGDGSISERCQKLQHNFSDLCSGIVREPRGHEAMVAALLLKPADPRCDHGVIFFNNVGPLGMCGHGTMGVVRALKDLGKLKSDRVTLETPAGIVEATIEDDGRIAVLNVESYCYRLDVEIELSPGELVTGDI
;
A
#
# COMPACT_ATOMS: atom_id res chain seq x y z
N MET A 1 12.21 15.31 -30.25
CA MET A 1 12.04 14.76 -28.90
C MET A 1 12.04 15.92 -27.92
N LYS A 2 10.86 16.34 -27.44
CA LYS A 2 10.78 17.28 -26.33
C LYS A 2 11.03 16.48 -25.06
N THR A 3 12.17 16.69 -24.44
CA THR A 3 12.44 16.11 -23.11
C THR A 3 11.46 16.74 -22.15
N CYS A 4 10.66 15.91 -21.48
CA CYS A 4 9.89 16.32 -20.31
C CYS A 4 10.90 16.77 -19.25
N ARG A 5 11.23 18.07 -19.21
CA ARG A 5 11.87 18.63 -18.04
C ARG A 5 10.77 18.81 -17.00
N PRO A 6 10.93 18.33 -15.78
CA PRO A 6 10.06 18.78 -14.73
C PRO A 6 10.11 20.31 -14.75
N ARG A 7 8.94 20.96 -14.89
CA ARG A 7 8.86 22.36 -14.50
C ARG A 7 9.40 22.38 -13.07
N GLU A 8 10.38 23.24 -12.80
CA GLU A 8 10.69 23.70 -11.45
C GLU A 8 9.47 24.46 -10.90
N ALA A 9 8.38 23.74 -10.73
CA ALA A 9 7.41 24.07 -9.73
C ALA A 9 8.03 23.48 -8.46
N THR A 10 8.47 24.32 -7.55
CA THR A 10 8.43 24.01 -6.14
C THR A 10 6.98 23.61 -5.87
N LEU A 11 6.69 22.33 -6.10
CA LEU A 11 5.42 21.74 -5.71
C LEU A 11 5.36 21.95 -4.21
N PRO A 12 4.33 22.59 -3.67
CA PRO A 12 4.10 22.55 -2.23
C PRO A 12 4.16 21.07 -1.88
N GLU A 13 4.90 20.73 -0.84
CA GLU A 13 4.91 19.38 -0.30
C GLU A 13 3.46 18.93 -0.16
N TYR A 14 2.98 18.03 -1.03
CA TYR A 14 1.62 17.53 -0.99
C TYR A 14 1.54 16.53 0.15
N TRP A 15 1.41 17.08 1.36
CA TRP A 15 0.97 16.34 2.51
C TRP A 15 -0.51 16.03 2.33
N ILE A 16 -0.84 14.79 1.97
CA ILE A 16 -2.22 14.34 2.08
C ILE A 16 -2.42 13.96 3.54
N SER A 17 -3.06 14.84 4.30
CA SER A 17 -3.38 14.61 5.70
C SER A 17 -4.87 14.31 5.82
N ILE A 18 -5.20 13.07 6.16
CA ILE A 18 -6.58 12.59 6.27
C ILE A 18 -6.79 11.94 7.64
N PRO A 19 -7.91 12.20 8.33
CA PRO A 19 -8.24 11.50 9.56
C PRO A 19 -8.48 10.02 9.28
N VAL A 20 -7.81 9.15 10.04
CA VAL A 20 -8.06 7.71 10.03
C VAL A 20 -8.92 7.38 11.24
N SER A 21 -10.17 7.02 11.01
CA SER A 21 -11.10 6.68 12.08
C SER A 21 -11.25 5.17 12.26
N SER A 22 -11.15 4.75 13.49
CA SER A 22 -11.46 3.46 14.13
C SER A 22 -10.90 2.18 13.54
N VAL A 23 -10.15 1.48 14.37
CA VAL A 23 -9.75 0.07 14.20
C VAL A 23 -10.95 -0.83 14.49
N VAL A 24 -11.30 -1.69 13.56
CA VAL A 24 -12.12 -2.87 13.86
C VAL A 24 -11.15 -3.96 14.31
N ALA A 25 -11.36 -4.50 15.51
CA ALA A 25 -10.51 -5.57 16.06
C ALA A 25 -10.37 -6.71 15.06
N GLY A 26 -9.13 -7.20 14.88
CA GLY A 26 -8.82 -8.26 13.92
C GLY A 26 -9.63 -9.53 14.18
N ILE A 27 -10.11 -10.15 13.12
CA ILE A 27 -10.74 -11.47 13.16
C ILE A 27 -9.66 -12.49 12.80
N GLU A 28 -9.41 -13.43 13.69
CA GLU A 28 -8.57 -14.58 13.38
C GLU A 28 -9.32 -15.52 12.45
N THR A 29 -8.82 -15.73 11.25
CA THR A 29 -9.36 -16.72 10.33
C THR A 29 -8.34 -17.83 10.12
N PRO A 30 -8.66 -19.10 10.44
CA PRO A 30 -7.83 -20.21 10.06
C PRO A 30 -7.80 -20.33 8.55
N PHE A 31 -6.63 -20.23 7.93
CA PHE A 31 -6.44 -20.46 6.52
C PHE A 31 -5.81 -21.84 6.33
N ALA A 32 -6.56 -22.77 5.71
CA ALA A 32 -6.07 -24.11 5.37
C ALA A 32 -5.27 -24.04 4.05
N GLY A 33 -4.07 -23.48 4.10
CA GLY A 33 -3.06 -23.60 3.06
C GLY A 33 -1.92 -24.49 3.56
N ALA A 34 -1.05 -24.96 2.69
CA ALA A 34 0.02 -25.93 3.00
C ALA A 34 0.90 -25.53 4.22
N GLY A 35 0.36 -25.71 5.43
CA GLY A 35 0.99 -25.33 6.69
C GLY A 35 0.03 -25.01 7.82
N GLY A 36 -1.28 -24.93 7.60
CA GLY A 36 -2.29 -24.79 8.67
C GLY A 36 -2.12 -23.57 9.59
N GLY A 37 -1.72 -22.43 9.06
CA GLY A 37 -1.47 -21.21 9.84
C GLY A 37 -2.69 -20.30 9.98
N VAL A 38 -2.70 -19.47 11.03
CA VAL A 38 -3.67 -18.38 11.24
C VAL A 38 -3.06 -17.09 10.72
N ILE A 39 -3.78 -16.37 9.87
CA ILE A 39 -3.37 -15.01 9.44
C ILE A 39 -4.00 -14.01 10.40
N HIS A 40 -3.16 -13.19 11.01
CA HIS A 40 -3.55 -12.10 11.90
C HIS A 40 -3.59 -10.79 11.10
N TYR A 41 -4.68 -10.05 11.22
CA TYR A 41 -4.83 -8.77 10.55
C TYR A 41 -5.68 -7.80 11.36
N SER A 42 -5.59 -6.53 10.98
CA SER A 42 -6.49 -5.47 11.45
C SER A 42 -7.16 -4.84 10.24
N ASP A 43 -8.47 -4.65 10.31
CA ASP A 43 -9.22 -3.91 9.31
C ASP A 43 -9.40 -2.46 9.76
N LEU A 44 -9.08 -1.55 8.87
CA LEU A 44 -9.16 -0.11 9.07
C LEU A 44 -9.85 0.54 7.88
N HIS A 45 -10.16 1.81 8.01
CA HIS A 45 -10.57 2.62 6.87
C HIS A 45 -10.01 4.04 6.96
N THR A 46 -9.70 4.62 5.82
CA THR A 46 -9.28 6.00 5.63
C THR A 46 -10.38 6.71 4.87
N GLU A 47 -11.18 7.54 5.54
CA GLU A 47 -12.36 8.22 4.96
C GLU A 47 -13.32 7.26 4.21
N GLY A 48 -13.46 6.02 4.69
CA GLY A 48 -14.30 5.01 4.08
C GLY A 48 -13.56 4.00 3.19
N GLU A 49 -12.35 4.31 2.71
CA GLU A 49 -11.54 3.39 1.93
C GLU A 49 -10.90 2.31 2.82
N PRO A 50 -11.26 1.04 2.63
CA PRO A 50 -10.84 -0.04 3.53
C PRO A 50 -9.40 -0.47 3.31
N THR A 51 -8.73 -0.80 4.41
CA THR A 51 -7.39 -1.40 4.40
C THR A 51 -7.32 -2.56 5.38
N ARG A 52 -6.89 -3.73 4.93
CA ARG A 52 -6.59 -4.89 5.76
C ARG A 52 -5.09 -5.02 5.98
N VAL A 53 -4.62 -4.72 7.17
CA VAL A 53 -3.20 -4.78 7.53
C VAL A 53 -2.88 -6.14 8.11
N ILE A 54 -2.13 -6.95 7.36
CA ILE A 54 -1.69 -8.29 7.76
C ILE A 54 -0.43 -8.15 8.60
N THR A 55 -0.49 -8.60 9.85
CA THR A 55 0.55 -8.38 10.86
C THR A 55 1.35 -9.63 11.21
N ALA A 56 0.80 -10.82 10.94
CA ALA A 56 1.45 -12.10 11.16
C ALA A 56 0.75 -13.25 10.41
N GLY A 57 1.41 -14.40 10.33
CA GLY A 57 0.82 -15.64 9.83
C GLY A 57 0.84 -15.79 8.30
N PHE A 58 1.26 -14.78 7.55
CA PHE A 58 1.47 -14.92 6.11
C PHE A 58 2.72 -15.79 5.86
N PRO A 59 2.73 -16.65 4.82
CA PRO A 59 3.90 -17.45 4.47
C PRO A 59 5.15 -16.58 4.27
N ASP A 60 6.30 -17.15 4.62
CA ASP A 60 7.58 -16.46 4.47
C ASP A 60 7.91 -16.22 2.99
N LEU A 61 8.13 -14.97 2.65
CA LEU A 61 8.57 -14.55 1.33
C LEU A 61 10.11 -14.64 1.16
N GLY A 62 10.82 -15.04 2.21
CA GLY A 62 12.27 -15.15 2.26
C GLY A 62 12.97 -13.80 2.31
N ASP A 63 14.30 -13.87 2.19
CA ASP A 63 15.17 -12.69 2.11
C ASP A 63 15.18 -12.13 0.68
N GLY A 64 15.62 -10.89 0.54
CA GLY A 64 15.69 -10.17 -0.71
C GLY A 64 15.04 -8.79 -0.62
N SER A 65 15.12 -8.02 -1.71
CA SER A 65 14.47 -6.73 -1.83
C SER A 65 12.95 -6.86 -1.71
N ILE A 66 12.28 -5.76 -1.34
CA ILE A 66 10.81 -5.76 -1.26
C ILE A 66 10.18 -6.05 -2.63
N SER A 67 10.83 -5.65 -3.73
CA SER A 67 10.38 -5.94 -5.09
C SER A 67 10.46 -7.43 -5.44
N GLU A 68 11.54 -8.13 -5.07
CA GLU A 68 11.67 -9.58 -5.26
C GLU A 68 10.63 -10.34 -4.44
N ARG A 69 10.41 -9.93 -3.19
CA ARG A 69 9.36 -10.50 -2.33
C ARG A 69 7.96 -10.23 -2.89
N CYS A 70 7.72 -9.07 -3.49
CA CYS A 70 6.48 -8.74 -4.17
C CYS A 70 6.23 -9.65 -5.38
N GLN A 71 7.25 -9.90 -6.20
CA GLN A 71 7.17 -10.87 -7.30
C GLN A 71 6.87 -12.28 -6.80
N LYS A 72 7.53 -12.72 -5.72
CA LYS A 72 7.29 -14.01 -5.10
C LYS A 72 5.86 -14.14 -4.57
N LEU A 73 5.34 -13.08 -3.94
CA LEU A 73 3.95 -13.00 -3.50
C LEU A 73 3.00 -13.21 -4.70
N GLN A 74 3.22 -12.47 -5.78
CA GLN A 74 2.40 -12.56 -6.98
C GLN A 74 2.41 -13.96 -7.62
N HIS A 75 3.58 -14.59 -7.72
CA HIS A 75 3.70 -15.89 -8.41
C HIS A 75 3.26 -17.08 -7.55
N ASN A 76 3.56 -17.05 -6.25
CA ASN A 76 3.42 -18.25 -5.41
C ASN A 76 2.20 -18.18 -4.49
N PHE A 77 1.62 -16.98 -4.25
CA PHE A 77 0.59 -16.77 -3.25
C PHE A 77 -0.62 -15.99 -3.75
N SER A 78 -0.83 -15.93 -5.07
CA SER A 78 -1.96 -15.22 -5.69
C SER A 78 -3.31 -15.71 -5.18
N ASP A 79 -3.49 -17.03 -5.00
CA ASP A 79 -4.72 -17.61 -4.48
C ASP A 79 -4.95 -17.25 -3.02
N LEU A 80 -3.88 -17.22 -2.21
CA LEU A 80 -3.95 -16.77 -0.82
C LEU A 80 -4.32 -15.30 -0.74
N CYS A 81 -3.67 -14.45 -1.52
CA CYS A 81 -3.99 -13.02 -1.62
C CYS A 81 -5.46 -12.82 -2.03
N SER A 82 -5.92 -13.54 -3.05
CA SER A 82 -7.32 -13.53 -3.50
C SER A 82 -8.26 -13.93 -2.38
N GLY A 83 -7.95 -15.00 -1.64
CA GLY A 83 -8.73 -15.46 -0.51
C GLY A 83 -8.80 -14.48 0.67
N ILE A 84 -7.86 -13.55 0.78
CA ILE A 84 -7.82 -12.49 1.80
C ILE A 84 -8.68 -11.29 1.43
N VAL A 85 -8.67 -10.88 0.14
CA VAL A 85 -9.28 -9.61 -0.29
C VAL A 85 -10.63 -9.77 -0.97
N ARG A 86 -11.00 -10.98 -1.41
CA ARG A 86 -12.29 -11.24 -2.07
C ARG A 86 -13.34 -11.79 -1.12
N GLU A 87 -14.59 -11.78 -1.57
CA GLU A 87 -15.71 -12.46 -0.90
C GLU A 87 -15.38 -13.93 -0.58
N PRO A 88 -15.80 -14.46 0.56
CA PRO A 88 -16.62 -13.82 1.60
C PRO A 88 -15.81 -13.08 2.68
N ARG A 89 -14.48 -13.02 2.60
CA ARG A 89 -13.61 -12.41 3.62
C ARG A 89 -13.24 -10.96 3.35
N GLY A 90 -13.40 -10.52 2.13
CA GLY A 90 -13.15 -9.15 1.68
C GLY A 90 -14.26 -8.69 0.74
N HIS A 91 -13.97 -7.72 -0.11
CA HIS A 91 -14.85 -7.18 -1.14
C HIS A 91 -14.02 -6.44 -2.20
N GLU A 92 -14.62 -5.99 -3.29
CA GLU A 92 -13.90 -5.41 -4.44
C GLU A 92 -13.05 -4.17 -4.11
N ALA A 93 -13.47 -3.37 -3.13
CA ALA A 93 -12.71 -2.18 -2.71
C ALA A 93 -11.59 -2.50 -1.69
N MET A 94 -11.43 -3.76 -1.24
CA MET A 94 -10.45 -4.10 -0.23
C MET A 94 -9.03 -3.99 -0.76
N VAL A 95 -8.18 -3.23 -0.05
CA VAL A 95 -6.74 -3.24 -0.21
C VAL A 95 -6.11 -3.90 1.01
N ALA A 96 -5.30 -4.91 0.79
CA ALA A 96 -4.48 -5.51 1.84
C ALA A 96 -3.07 -4.91 1.85
N ALA A 97 -2.50 -4.82 3.04
CA ALA A 97 -1.14 -4.38 3.30
C ALA A 97 -0.41 -5.45 4.10
N LEU A 98 0.54 -6.15 3.50
CA LEU A 98 1.36 -7.14 4.17
C LEU A 98 2.57 -6.48 4.80
N LEU A 99 2.62 -6.48 6.15
CA LEU A 99 3.77 -5.99 6.91
C LEU A 99 4.92 -6.99 6.86
N LEU A 100 6.10 -6.49 6.55
CA LEU A 100 7.33 -7.27 6.42
C LEU A 100 8.49 -6.59 7.17
N LYS A 101 9.53 -7.36 7.44
CA LYS A 101 10.83 -6.79 7.79
C LYS A 101 11.38 -6.03 6.57
N PRO A 102 11.86 -4.80 6.70
CA PRO A 102 12.45 -4.07 5.59
C PRO A 102 13.76 -4.73 5.14
N ALA A 103 14.08 -4.63 3.86
CA ALA A 103 15.39 -4.98 3.32
C ALA A 103 16.34 -3.78 3.42
N ASP A 104 15.82 -2.57 3.24
CA ASP A 104 16.57 -1.33 3.41
C ASP A 104 16.66 -0.96 4.90
N PRO A 105 17.90 -0.85 5.47
CA PRO A 105 18.09 -0.52 6.88
C PRO A 105 17.64 0.90 7.27
N ARG A 106 17.34 1.76 6.29
CA ARG A 106 16.79 3.10 6.52
C ARG A 106 15.30 3.08 6.84
N CYS A 107 14.64 1.97 6.57
CA CYS A 107 13.20 1.81 6.76
C CYS A 107 12.87 1.10 8.08
N ASP A 108 11.78 1.51 8.71
CA ASP A 108 11.26 0.85 9.92
C ASP A 108 10.53 -0.44 9.59
N HIS A 109 9.75 -0.46 8.50
CA HIS A 109 8.99 -1.62 8.03
C HIS A 109 9.02 -1.72 6.51
N GLY A 110 8.88 -2.97 6.00
CA GLY A 110 8.54 -3.24 4.60
C GLY A 110 7.04 -3.43 4.47
N VAL A 111 6.46 -3.03 3.33
CA VAL A 111 5.03 -3.20 3.04
C VAL A 111 4.83 -3.58 1.58
N ILE A 112 4.02 -4.63 1.35
CA ILE A 112 3.51 -4.97 0.02
C ILE A 112 2.00 -4.78 0.06
N PHE A 113 1.49 -3.87 -0.78
CA PHE A 113 0.07 -3.67 -0.98
C PHE A 113 -0.44 -4.58 -2.09
N PHE A 114 -1.68 -5.07 -1.95
CA PHE A 114 -2.35 -5.82 -2.99
C PHE A 114 -3.87 -5.71 -2.87
N ASN A 115 -4.56 -5.86 -3.98
CA ASN A 115 -6.02 -5.86 -4.07
C ASN A 115 -6.52 -7.08 -4.86
N ASN A 116 -7.77 -7.05 -5.29
CA ASN A 116 -8.41 -8.13 -6.07
C ASN A 116 -7.83 -8.32 -7.49
N VAL A 117 -6.99 -7.39 -7.97
CA VAL A 117 -6.29 -7.47 -9.27
C VAL A 117 -4.87 -7.98 -9.11
N GLY A 118 -4.18 -7.62 -8.03
CA GLY A 118 -2.80 -8.03 -7.75
C GLY A 118 -2.03 -7.04 -6.90
N PRO A 119 -0.71 -7.19 -6.83
CA PRO A 119 0.16 -6.28 -6.09
C PRO A 119 0.13 -4.85 -6.65
N LEU A 120 0.27 -3.88 -5.75
CA LEU A 120 0.39 -2.47 -6.04
C LEU A 120 1.80 -1.99 -5.69
N GLY A 121 2.35 -1.08 -6.47
CA GLY A 121 3.66 -0.48 -6.17
C GLY A 121 3.65 0.34 -4.89
N MET A 122 2.59 1.12 -4.69
CA MET A 122 2.34 1.95 -3.51
C MET A 122 0.83 2.20 -3.37
N CYS A 123 0.37 2.48 -2.16
CA CYS A 123 -1.02 2.83 -1.88
C CYS A 123 -1.10 3.91 -0.79
N GLY A 124 -1.66 5.09 -1.11
CA GLY A 124 -1.72 6.23 -0.20
C GLY A 124 -2.60 5.95 1.02
N HIS A 125 -3.88 5.61 0.82
CA HIS A 125 -4.79 5.30 1.93
C HIS A 125 -4.35 4.06 2.71
N GLY A 126 -3.80 3.04 2.00
CA GLY A 126 -3.23 1.85 2.63
C GLY A 126 -2.05 2.18 3.54
N THR A 127 -1.19 3.12 3.15
CA THR A 127 -0.09 3.61 4.00
C THR A 127 -0.62 4.25 5.29
N MET A 128 -1.67 5.07 5.20
CA MET A 128 -2.30 5.66 6.38
C MET A 128 -2.88 4.58 7.30
N GLY A 129 -3.53 3.55 6.73
CA GLY A 129 -4.02 2.39 7.47
C GLY A 129 -2.88 1.64 8.17
N VAL A 130 -1.76 1.38 7.47
CA VAL A 130 -0.57 0.75 8.06
C VAL A 130 -0.03 1.54 9.25
N VAL A 131 0.14 2.84 9.11
CA VAL A 131 0.66 3.70 10.18
C VAL A 131 -0.26 3.67 11.40
N ARG A 132 -1.57 3.73 11.18
CA ARG A 132 -2.55 3.63 12.26
C ARG A 132 -2.49 2.27 12.95
N ALA A 133 -2.44 1.17 12.20
CA ALA A 133 -2.30 -0.18 12.76
C ALA A 133 -1.01 -0.31 13.59
N LEU A 134 0.11 0.21 13.09
CA LEU A 134 1.38 0.19 13.82
C LEU A 134 1.31 0.98 15.13
N LYS A 135 0.62 2.14 15.14
CA LYS A 135 0.37 2.93 16.36
C LYS A 135 -0.44 2.13 17.37
N ASP A 136 -1.56 1.57 16.95
CA ASP A 136 -2.47 0.84 17.82
C ASP A 136 -1.84 -0.45 18.39
N LEU A 137 -0.94 -1.07 17.62
CA LEU A 137 -0.14 -2.22 18.07
C LEU A 137 1.09 -1.86 18.92
N GLY A 138 1.35 -0.56 19.16
CA GLY A 138 2.53 -0.10 19.91
C GLY A 138 3.86 -0.40 19.21
N LYS A 139 3.85 -0.50 17.87
CA LYS A 139 5.04 -0.84 17.06
C LYS A 139 5.75 0.39 16.48
N LEU A 140 5.25 1.60 16.71
CA LEU A 140 5.92 2.83 16.32
C LEU A 140 6.93 3.25 17.38
N LYS A 141 8.10 3.69 16.93
CA LYS A 141 9.17 4.25 17.79
C LYS A 141 8.98 5.75 18.03
N SER A 142 8.28 6.41 17.09
CA SER A 142 7.97 7.84 17.11
C SER A 142 6.72 8.08 16.26
N ASP A 143 6.23 9.33 16.19
CA ASP A 143 5.12 9.69 15.30
C ASP A 143 5.51 9.73 13.81
N ARG A 144 6.79 9.54 13.49
CA ARG A 144 7.30 9.42 12.11
C ARG A 144 7.73 7.97 11.86
N VAL A 145 7.37 7.44 10.69
CA VAL A 145 7.71 6.08 10.24
C VAL A 145 8.12 6.09 8.78
N THR A 146 9.13 5.29 8.47
CA THR A 146 9.64 5.10 7.10
C THR A 146 9.30 3.69 6.63
N LEU A 147 8.62 3.60 5.50
CA LEU A 147 8.14 2.35 4.91
C LEU A 147 8.86 2.06 3.58
N GLU A 148 9.39 0.85 3.44
CA GLU A 148 9.90 0.34 2.17
C GLU A 148 8.76 -0.29 1.38
N THR A 149 8.49 0.22 0.17
CA THR A 149 7.47 -0.31 -0.75
C THR A 149 8.11 -0.72 -2.08
N PRO A 150 7.44 -1.52 -2.92
CA PRO A 150 7.94 -1.84 -4.26
C PRO A 150 8.20 -0.60 -5.15
N ALA A 151 7.48 0.49 -4.93
CA ALA A 151 7.68 1.75 -5.67
C ALA A 151 8.80 2.62 -5.11
N GLY A 152 9.26 2.37 -3.87
CA GLY A 152 10.30 3.15 -3.19
C GLY A 152 10.01 3.38 -1.72
N ILE A 153 10.78 4.29 -1.12
CA ILE A 153 10.65 4.64 0.29
C ILE A 153 9.57 5.71 0.45
N VAL A 154 8.68 5.49 1.40
CA VAL A 154 7.58 6.38 1.77
C VAL A 154 7.74 6.78 3.22
N GLU A 155 7.59 8.05 3.53
CA GLU A 155 7.58 8.56 4.89
C GLU A 155 6.16 8.93 5.31
N ALA A 156 5.81 8.65 6.54
CA ALA A 156 4.54 9.09 7.09
C ALA A 156 4.72 9.66 8.49
N THR A 157 3.88 10.62 8.84
CA THR A 157 3.91 11.30 10.13
C THR A 157 2.49 11.36 10.71
N ILE A 158 2.36 11.07 11.99
CA ILE A 158 1.12 11.28 12.74
C ILE A 158 1.15 12.71 13.27
N GLU A 159 0.18 13.51 12.87
CA GLU A 159 0.04 14.91 13.30
C GLU A 159 -0.60 14.98 14.70
N ASP A 160 -0.48 16.15 15.37
CA ASP A 160 -0.99 16.38 16.72
C ASP A 160 -2.51 16.16 16.85
N ASP A 161 -3.25 16.39 15.77
CA ASP A 161 -4.70 16.16 15.70
C ASP A 161 -5.08 14.71 15.33
N GLY A 162 -4.08 13.84 15.18
CA GLY A 162 -4.25 12.42 14.89
C GLY A 162 -4.40 12.08 13.40
N ARG A 163 -4.35 13.07 12.51
CA ARG A 163 -4.27 12.84 11.07
C ARG A 163 -2.93 12.20 10.70
N ILE A 164 -2.90 11.52 9.57
CA ILE A 164 -1.68 10.91 9.06
C ILE A 164 -1.31 11.59 7.74
N ALA A 165 -0.16 12.22 7.75
CA ALA A 165 0.45 12.83 6.57
C ALA A 165 1.40 11.83 5.91
N VAL A 166 1.39 11.75 4.58
CA VAL A 166 2.23 10.83 3.81
C VAL A 166 3.04 11.63 2.80
N LEU A 167 4.36 11.49 2.86
CA LEU A 167 5.28 11.94 1.81
C LEU A 167 5.49 10.75 0.87
N ASN A 168 4.80 10.81 -0.26
CA ASN A 168 4.80 9.74 -1.26
C ASN A 168 6.10 9.73 -2.10
N VAL A 169 6.30 8.65 -2.87
CA VAL A 169 7.29 8.62 -3.95
C VAL A 169 7.00 9.71 -4.98
N GLU A 170 8.03 10.17 -5.68
CA GLU A 170 7.87 11.20 -6.71
C GLU A 170 6.89 10.76 -7.80
N SER A 171 5.98 11.67 -8.16
CA SER A 171 5.12 11.52 -9.32
C SER A 171 5.84 12.02 -10.57
N TYR A 172 5.70 11.31 -11.67
CA TYR A 172 6.25 11.75 -12.94
C TYR A 172 5.25 11.49 -14.07
N CYS A 173 5.32 12.35 -15.07
CA CYS A 173 4.57 12.16 -16.30
C CYS A 173 5.43 11.32 -17.25
N TYR A 174 4.90 10.16 -17.62
CA TYR A 174 5.61 9.23 -18.50
C TYR A 174 5.64 9.68 -19.96
N ARG A 175 4.53 10.29 -20.42
CA ARG A 175 4.37 10.81 -21.77
C ARG A 175 3.35 11.95 -21.77
N LEU A 176 3.67 13.01 -22.50
CA LEU A 176 2.79 14.15 -22.72
C LEU A 176 2.00 14.00 -24.02
N ASP A 177 0.85 14.65 -24.09
CA ASP A 177 0.02 14.78 -25.28
C ASP A 177 -0.28 13.42 -25.98
N VAL A 178 -0.65 12.40 -25.19
CA VAL A 178 -1.04 11.09 -25.73
C VAL A 178 -2.48 11.16 -26.21
N GLU A 179 -2.68 10.86 -27.49
CA GLU A 179 -4.02 10.74 -28.06
C GLU A 179 -4.54 9.30 -27.87
N ILE A 180 -5.76 9.19 -27.35
CA ILE A 180 -6.48 7.92 -27.16
C ILE A 180 -7.82 8.05 -27.87
N GLU A 181 -8.13 7.11 -28.72
CA GLU A 181 -9.45 7.01 -29.35
C GLU A 181 -10.38 6.24 -28.41
N LEU A 182 -11.39 6.93 -27.86
CA LEU A 182 -12.39 6.33 -26.96
C LEU A 182 -13.50 5.64 -27.74
N SER A 183 -13.88 6.19 -28.89
CA SER A 183 -14.83 5.62 -29.84
C SER A 183 -14.49 6.13 -31.25
N PRO A 184 -15.01 5.53 -32.36
CA PRO A 184 -14.68 5.94 -33.71
C PRO A 184 -14.85 7.45 -33.94
N GLY A 185 -13.73 8.14 -34.12
CA GLY A 185 -13.68 9.61 -34.35
C GLY A 185 -13.70 10.46 -33.06
N GLU A 186 -13.75 9.89 -31.87
CA GLU A 186 -13.67 10.61 -30.58
C GLU A 186 -12.27 10.48 -29.99
N LEU A 187 -11.44 11.49 -30.20
CA LEU A 187 -10.08 11.55 -29.68
C LEU A 187 -10.05 12.37 -28.39
N VAL A 188 -9.33 11.85 -27.40
CA VAL A 188 -9.02 12.55 -26.15
C VAL A 188 -7.51 12.63 -26.01
N THR A 189 -6.99 13.80 -25.67
CA THR A 189 -5.57 14.02 -25.44
C THR A 189 -5.32 14.19 -23.95
N GLY A 190 -4.29 13.53 -23.42
CA GLY A 190 -3.90 13.65 -22.04
C GLY A 190 -2.45 13.24 -21.81
N ASP A 191 -1.99 13.47 -20.59
CA ASP A 191 -0.66 13.11 -20.13
C ASP A 191 -0.75 11.82 -19.29
N ILE A 192 0.21 10.89 -19.49
CA ILE A 192 0.28 9.61 -18.78
C ILE A 192 1.63 9.40 -18.10
#